data_707cc674452f1ea0bf7930bc142df32b
#
_entry.id   707cc674452f1ea0bf7930bc142df32b
#
_cell.length_a   1.000
_cell.length_b   1.000
_cell.length_c   1.000
_cell.angle_alpha   90.00
_cell.angle_beta   90.00
_cell.angle_gamma   90.00
#
_symmetry.space_group_name_H-M   'P 1'
#
loop_
_entity.id
_entity.type
_entity.pdbx_description
1 polymer ?
#
loop_
_entity_poly.entity_id
_entity_poly.type
_entity_poly.pdbx_seq_one_letter_code
_entity_poly.pdbx_strand_id
1 'polypeptide(L)'
;AALEKVAIKCSVENLADKTDITLPGTLFNRALKVEQKIAEGDAVRIRLGYDRILRDEFSGYVSEIATDNDSVRIHCEDELYKFRKDLKDRVLKSVTVKTLLTSVAEEVGKYEVACDYDFTYDNFTIHAATGYDVLRKVQSETKANIYLRGKTLHVHPQYAQIGEKVIYDFAVNIEKSDLKYRDASKRKFLAVVEGTDAKGKTIRIERGTT
;
A
#
# COMPACT_ATOMS: atom_id res chain seq x y z
N ALA A 1 -15.33 24.74 -3.50
CA ALA A 1 -16.24 23.72 -2.97
C ALA A 1 -16.21 23.74 -1.45
N ALA A 2 -17.32 23.39 -0.79
CA ALA A 2 -17.33 23.14 0.64
C ALA A 2 -16.85 21.70 0.87
N LEU A 3 -16.06 21.51 1.92
CA LEU A 3 -15.54 20.22 2.36
C LEU A 3 -16.26 19.80 3.65
N GLU A 4 -16.71 18.57 3.74
CA GLU A 4 -17.31 18.00 4.93
C GLU A 4 -16.31 17.18 5.73
N LYS A 5 -15.65 16.25 5.05
CA LYS A 5 -14.74 15.30 5.70
C LYS A 5 -13.61 14.87 4.78
N VAL A 6 -12.44 14.66 5.38
CA VAL A 6 -11.32 13.95 4.77
C VAL A 6 -10.87 12.86 5.73
N ALA A 7 -10.70 11.64 5.22
CA ALA A 7 -10.18 10.52 5.98
C ALA A 7 -9.01 9.90 5.21
N ILE A 8 -7.79 10.04 5.76
CA ILE A 8 -6.56 9.50 5.18
C ILE A 8 -6.21 8.22 5.93
N LYS A 9 -5.98 7.13 5.18
CA LYS A 9 -5.61 5.81 5.72
C LYS A 9 -4.30 5.37 5.09
N CYS A 10 -3.23 5.40 5.89
CA CYS A 10 -1.92 4.89 5.50
C CYS A 10 -1.63 3.60 6.24
N SER A 11 -1.16 2.58 5.53
CA SER A 11 -0.83 1.29 6.14
C SER A 11 0.18 0.53 5.29
N VAL A 12 1.21 0.01 5.91
CA VAL A 12 2.20 -0.87 5.26
C VAL A 12 1.64 -2.26 4.90
N GLU A 13 0.47 -2.61 5.43
CA GLU A 13 -0.22 -3.86 5.10
C GLU A 13 -1.03 -3.76 3.81
N ASN A 14 -1.44 -2.55 3.46
CA ASN A 14 -2.12 -2.26 2.20
C ASN A 14 -1.09 -1.79 1.17
N LEU A 15 -1.26 -2.19 -0.08
CA LEU A 15 -0.38 -1.74 -1.16
C LEU A 15 -0.46 -0.23 -1.35
N ALA A 16 -1.67 0.31 -1.46
CA ALA A 16 -1.91 1.72 -1.69
C ALA A 16 -2.46 2.39 -0.43
N ASP A 17 -1.95 3.57 -0.11
CA ASP A 17 -2.59 4.47 0.83
C ASP A 17 -3.86 5.04 0.20
N LYS A 18 -4.90 5.20 1.02
CA LYS A 18 -6.22 5.60 0.56
C LYS A 18 -6.72 6.84 1.27
N THR A 19 -7.47 7.63 0.54
CA THR A 19 -8.13 8.81 1.08
C THR A 19 -9.57 8.89 0.60
N ASP A 20 -10.47 9.14 1.53
CA ASP A 20 -11.87 9.41 1.26
C ASP A 20 -12.16 10.89 1.52
N ILE A 21 -12.63 11.61 0.51
CA ILE A 21 -13.04 13.02 0.59
C ILE A 21 -14.56 13.06 0.44
N THR A 22 -15.26 13.68 1.39
CA THR A 22 -16.69 13.89 1.32
C THR A 22 -17.00 15.36 1.11
N LEU A 23 -17.73 15.66 0.04
CA LEU A 23 -18.24 16.98 -0.26
C LEU A 23 -19.76 16.98 -0.02
N PRO A 24 -20.30 17.87 0.83
CA PRO A 24 -21.72 17.91 1.07
C PRO A 24 -22.48 18.38 -0.18
N GLY A 25 -23.67 17.83 -0.40
CA GLY A 25 -24.59 18.20 -1.50
C GLY A 25 -25.27 19.56 -1.30
N THR A 26 -24.53 20.55 -0.79
CA THR A 26 -25.03 21.90 -0.58
C THR A 26 -25.34 22.63 -1.88
N LEU A 27 -26.22 23.61 -1.82
CA LEU A 27 -26.52 24.49 -2.96
C LEU A 27 -25.26 25.07 -3.61
N PHE A 28 -24.25 25.39 -2.80
CA PHE A 28 -22.96 25.91 -3.27
C PHE A 28 -22.20 24.91 -4.13
N ASN A 29 -22.08 23.66 -3.71
CA ASN A 29 -21.39 22.62 -4.48
C ASN A 29 -22.18 22.27 -5.75
N ARG A 30 -23.52 22.21 -5.67
CA ARG A 30 -24.39 22.01 -6.83
C ARG A 30 -24.28 23.15 -7.84
N ALA A 31 -24.25 24.39 -7.38
CA ALA A 31 -24.09 25.57 -8.25
C ALA A 31 -22.72 25.56 -8.97
N LEU A 32 -21.67 25.06 -8.32
CA LEU A 32 -20.35 24.92 -8.89
C LEU A 32 -20.20 23.69 -9.79
N LYS A 33 -21.17 22.77 -9.81
CA LYS A 33 -21.15 21.49 -10.54
C LYS A 33 -19.83 20.74 -10.28
N VAL A 34 -19.50 20.59 -9.00
CA VAL A 34 -18.20 20.05 -8.60
C VAL A 34 -18.00 18.63 -9.13
N GLU A 35 -19.07 17.82 -9.12
CA GLU A 35 -19.06 16.45 -9.64
C GLU A 35 -18.73 16.37 -11.14
N GLN A 36 -18.97 17.45 -11.91
CA GLN A 36 -18.67 17.50 -13.34
C GLN A 36 -17.23 17.99 -13.62
N LYS A 37 -16.53 18.44 -12.60
CA LYS A 37 -15.17 19.01 -12.72
C LYS A 37 -14.08 18.08 -12.22
N ILE A 38 -14.46 16.95 -11.65
CA ILE A 38 -13.56 15.95 -11.08
C ILE A 38 -13.75 14.67 -11.87
N ALA A 39 -12.66 14.06 -12.30
CA ALA A 39 -12.66 12.80 -13.02
C ALA A 39 -11.71 11.78 -12.38
N GLU A 40 -11.98 10.51 -12.63
CA GLU A 40 -11.01 9.46 -12.29
C GLU A 40 -9.68 9.72 -12.99
N GLY A 41 -8.59 9.53 -12.25
CA GLY A 41 -7.24 9.83 -12.70
C GLY A 41 -6.77 11.26 -12.45
N ASP A 42 -7.66 12.17 -11.98
CA ASP A 42 -7.24 13.51 -11.60
C ASP A 42 -6.29 13.48 -10.41
N ALA A 43 -5.24 14.31 -10.48
CA ALA A 43 -4.28 14.43 -9.39
C ALA A 43 -4.89 15.16 -8.18
N VAL A 44 -4.68 14.59 -7.00
CA VAL A 44 -5.16 15.14 -5.73
C VAL A 44 -3.97 15.39 -4.80
N ARG A 45 -3.98 16.57 -4.16
CA ARG A 45 -3.06 16.91 -3.09
C ARG A 45 -3.84 17.46 -1.91
N ILE A 46 -3.66 16.84 -0.75
CA ILE A 46 -4.34 17.22 0.47
C ILE A 46 -3.33 17.81 1.43
N ARG A 47 -3.61 19.02 1.89
CA ARG A 47 -2.82 19.71 2.90
C ARG A 47 -3.70 20.02 4.09
N LEU A 48 -3.26 19.60 5.25
CA LEU A 48 -3.94 19.83 6.52
C LEU A 48 -3.05 20.62 7.46
N GLY A 49 -3.65 21.32 8.42
CA GLY A 49 -2.91 22.08 9.41
C GLY A 49 -3.77 23.08 10.16
N TYR A 50 -3.14 23.79 11.08
CA TYR A 50 -3.72 24.81 11.92
C TYR A 50 -3.02 26.16 11.69
N ASP A 51 -3.68 27.24 12.04
CA ASP A 51 -3.12 28.60 12.01
C ASP A 51 -2.47 28.99 10.68
N ARG A 52 -3.05 28.52 9.56
CA ARG A 52 -2.57 28.70 8.17
C ARG A 52 -1.23 28.01 7.87
N ILE A 53 -0.72 27.20 8.77
CA ILE A 53 0.46 26.35 8.53
C ILE A 53 -0.03 25.01 8.01
N LEU A 54 0.03 24.80 6.69
CA LEU A 54 -0.45 23.60 6.04
C LEU A 54 0.73 22.67 5.69
N ARG A 55 0.57 21.40 6.02
CA ARG A 55 1.49 20.32 5.64
C ARG A 55 0.84 19.42 4.60
N ASP A 56 1.66 18.83 3.75
CA ASP A 56 1.21 17.83 2.80
C ASP A 56 0.98 16.50 3.53
N GLU A 57 -0.28 16.06 3.56
CA GLU A 57 -0.68 14.84 4.24
C GLU A 57 -1.00 13.70 3.27
N PHE A 58 -1.37 14.04 2.04
CA PHE A 58 -1.64 13.05 1.00
C PHE A 58 -1.41 13.64 -0.40
N SER A 59 -0.89 12.80 -1.30
CA SER A 59 -0.78 13.07 -2.72
C SER A 59 -1.08 11.81 -3.50
N GLY A 60 -1.96 11.89 -4.48
CA GLY A 60 -2.39 10.71 -5.24
C GLY A 60 -3.34 11.09 -6.37
N TYR A 61 -4.24 10.17 -6.70
CA TYR A 61 -5.16 10.27 -7.82
C TYR A 61 -6.56 9.84 -7.42
N VAL A 62 -7.57 10.44 -8.04
CA VAL A 62 -8.96 10.01 -7.91
C VAL A 62 -9.11 8.61 -8.49
N SER A 63 -9.52 7.65 -7.68
CA SER A 63 -9.76 6.26 -8.11
C SER A 63 -11.22 5.96 -8.38
N GLU A 64 -12.13 6.67 -7.71
CA GLU A 64 -13.58 6.46 -7.87
C GLU A 64 -14.33 7.69 -7.39
N ILE A 65 -15.47 7.99 -8.01
CA ILE A 65 -16.39 9.04 -7.58
C ILE A 65 -17.76 8.41 -7.37
N ALA A 66 -18.25 8.45 -6.14
CA ALA A 66 -19.58 7.99 -5.78
C ALA A 66 -20.45 9.21 -5.41
N THR A 67 -21.61 9.30 -6.02
CA THR A 67 -22.56 10.38 -5.76
C THR A 67 -23.82 9.79 -5.15
N ASP A 68 -24.27 10.34 -4.04
CA ASP A 68 -25.59 10.08 -3.48
C ASP A 68 -26.41 11.38 -3.38
N ASN A 69 -27.63 11.30 -2.83
CA ASN A 69 -28.54 12.45 -2.81
C ASN A 69 -27.99 13.67 -2.06
N ASP A 70 -27.15 13.45 -1.05
CA ASP A 70 -26.73 14.47 -0.09
C ASP A 70 -25.22 14.72 -0.11
N SER A 71 -24.44 13.91 -0.81
CA SER A 71 -22.98 14.07 -0.83
C SER A 71 -22.32 13.51 -2.09
N VAL A 72 -21.11 14.00 -2.37
CA VAL A 72 -20.19 13.42 -3.33
C VAL A 72 -19.00 12.85 -2.56
N ARG A 73 -18.73 11.58 -2.73
CA ARG A 73 -17.58 10.89 -2.15
C ARG A 73 -16.54 10.66 -3.23
N ILE A 74 -15.34 11.10 -2.96
CA ILE A 74 -14.21 10.96 -3.87
C ILE A 74 -13.22 10.04 -3.18
N HIS A 75 -13.02 8.86 -3.75
CA HIS A 75 -12.02 7.90 -3.31
C HIS A 75 -10.72 8.18 -4.06
N CYS A 76 -9.61 8.25 -3.32
CA CYS A 76 -8.31 8.49 -3.88
C CYS A 76 -7.33 7.40 -3.43
N GLU A 77 -6.40 7.07 -4.30
CA GLU A 77 -5.26 6.21 -4.01
C GLU A 77 -3.96 7.00 -4.24
N ASP A 78 -2.89 6.61 -3.57
CA ASP A 78 -1.58 7.22 -3.74
C ASP A 78 -0.99 6.99 -5.17
N GLU A 79 0.28 7.20 -5.36
CA GLU A 79 0.95 7.03 -6.66
C GLU A 79 0.84 5.59 -7.20
N LEU A 80 0.55 4.58 -6.35
CA LEU A 80 0.30 3.19 -6.78
C LEU A 80 -0.97 3.04 -7.64
N TYR A 81 -1.86 4.04 -7.66
CA TYR A 81 -2.94 4.12 -8.63
C TYR A 81 -2.46 3.91 -10.07
N LYS A 82 -1.27 4.42 -10.42
CA LYS A 82 -0.69 4.27 -11.76
C LYS A 82 -0.34 2.83 -12.12
N PHE A 83 -0.14 1.98 -11.12
CA PHE A 83 0.11 0.56 -11.34
C PHE A 83 -1.15 -0.22 -11.76
N ARG A 84 -2.32 0.41 -11.81
CA ARG A 84 -3.55 -0.16 -12.39
C ARG A 84 -3.54 -0.22 -13.93
N LYS A 85 -2.41 0.12 -14.53
CA LYS A 85 -2.16 -0.02 -15.96
C LYS A 85 -2.00 -1.48 -16.33
N ASP A 86 -2.63 -1.90 -17.43
CA ASP A 86 -2.47 -3.23 -18.01
C ASP A 86 -1.02 -3.47 -18.45
N LEU A 87 -0.53 -4.65 -18.17
CA LEU A 87 0.78 -5.11 -18.56
C LEU A 87 0.69 -6.01 -19.80
N LYS A 88 1.78 -6.07 -20.55
CA LYS A 88 1.91 -7.04 -21.65
C LYS A 88 1.98 -8.46 -21.11
N ASP A 89 1.21 -9.35 -21.73
CA ASP A 89 1.22 -10.77 -21.41
C ASP A 89 2.61 -11.38 -21.65
N ARG A 90 3.13 -12.08 -20.65
CA ARG A 90 4.42 -12.76 -20.73
C ARG A 90 4.60 -13.82 -19.66
N VAL A 91 5.47 -14.77 -19.96
CA VAL A 91 5.93 -15.78 -19.00
C VAL A 91 7.40 -15.54 -18.71
N LEU A 92 7.73 -15.38 -17.45
CA LEU A 92 9.10 -15.19 -16.97
C LEU A 92 9.55 -16.48 -16.27
N LYS A 93 10.70 -17.01 -16.67
CA LYS A 93 11.28 -18.22 -16.08
C LYS A 93 12.46 -17.85 -15.19
N SER A 94 12.56 -18.50 -14.04
CA SER A 94 13.64 -18.28 -13.07
C SER A 94 13.87 -16.78 -12.77
N VAL A 95 12.81 -16.07 -12.39
CA VAL A 95 12.83 -14.62 -12.21
C VAL A 95 12.84 -14.26 -10.73
N THR A 96 13.78 -13.41 -10.31
CA THR A 96 13.79 -12.87 -8.93
C THR A 96 12.68 -11.84 -8.74
N VAL A 97 12.19 -11.67 -7.51
CA VAL A 97 11.22 -10.63 -7.18
C VAL A 97 11.71 -9.26 -7.64
N LYS A 98 12.99 -8.95 -7.42
CA LYS A 98 13.59 -7.68 -7.86
C LYS A 98 13.48 -7.50 -9.37
N THR A 99 13.91 -8.48 -10.16
CA THR A 99 13.88 -8.41 -11.64
C THR A 99 12.45 -8.32 -12.16
N LEU A 100 11.53 -9.11 -11.59
CA LEU A 100 10.11 -9.07 -11.93
C LEU A 100 9.54 -7.66 -11.71
N LEU A 101 9.70 -7.12 -10.51
CA LEU A 101 9.12 -5.83 -10.15
C LEU A 101 9.81 -4.65 -10.86
N THR A 102 11.11 -4.77 -11.18
CA THR A 102 11.79 -3.79 -12.04
C THR A 102 11.14 -3.74 -13.42
N SER A 103 10.89 -4.90 -14.05
CA SER A 103 10.24 -4.94 -15.36
C SER A 103 8.82 -4.39 -15.36
N VAL A 104 8.07 -4.58 -14.27
CA VAL A 104 6.73 -4.00 -14.10
C VAL A 104 6.81 -2.49 -13.90
N ALA A 105 7.70 -2.03 -13.04
CA ALA A 105 7.88 -0.64 -12.70
C ALA A 105 8.31 0.22 -13.91
N GLU A 106 9.18 -0.32 -14.76
CA GLU A 106 9.59 0.30 -16.03
C GLU A 106 8.42 0.43 -17.01
N GLU A 107 7.61 -0.62 -17.13
CA GLU A 107 6.46 -0.62 -18.06
C GLU A 107 5.36 0.33 -17.61
N VAL A 108 5.13 0.45 -16.31
CA VAL A 108 4.10 1.34 -15.74
C VAL A 108 4.50 2.82 -15.85
N GLY A 109 5.72 3.19 -15.46
CA GLY A 109 6.06 4.60 -15.40
C GLY A 109 7.52 4.92 -15.06
N LYS A 110 8.45 4.01 -15.28
CA LYS A 110 9.89 4.19 -15.01
C LYS A 110 10.17 4.51 -13.53
N TYR A 111 9.64 3.68 -12.63
CA TYR A 111 9.96 3.74 -11.22
C TYR A 111 11.22 2.95 -10.91
N GLU A 112 11.98 3.42 -9.94
CA GLU A 112 13.09 2.64 -9.37
C GLU A 112 12.56 1.57 -8.43
N VAL A 113 13.30 0.47 -8.26
CA VAL A 113 12.93 -0.62 -7.35
C VAL A 113 14.04 -0.87 -6.35
N ALA A 114 13.78 -0.56 -5.09
CA ALA A 114 14.60 -0.92 -3.94
C ALA A 114 14.02 -2.22 -3.34
N CYS A 115 14.68 -3.34 -3.59
CA CYS A 115 14.21 -4.66 -3.18
C CYS A 115 15.28 -5.39 -2.39
N ASP A 116 14.97 -5.71 -1.14
CA ASP A 116 15.80 -6.49 -0.21
C ASP A 116 15.28 -7.94 -0.09
N TYR A 117 14.33 -8.33 -0.95
CA TYR A 117 13.69 -9.64 -0.88
C TYR A 117 14.39 -10.62 -1.82
N ASP A 118 15.05 -11.64 -1.23
CA ASP A 118 15.72 -12.70 -1.97
C ASP A 118 14.79 -13.89 -2.17
N PHE A 119 13.95 -13.80 -3.21
CA PHE A 119 13.05 -14.87 -3.61
C PHE A 119 13.02 -14.96 -5.13
N THR A 120 13.03 -16.20 -5.65
CA THR A 120 13.02 -16.49 -7.09
C THR A 120 11.81 -17.35 -7.43
N TYR A 121 11.07 -16.94 -8.44
CA TYR A 121 10.00 -17.73 -9.03
C TYR A 121 10.59 -18.61 -10.14
N ASP A 122 10.30 -19.90 -10.11
CA ASP A 122 10.65 -20.79 -11.23
C ASP A 122 9.92 -20.38 -12.51
N ASN A 123 8.64 -20.04 -12.38
CA ASN A 123 7.81 -19.50 -13.45
C ASN A 123 6.86 -18.44 -12.89
N PHE A 124 6.79 -17.29 -13.53
CA PHE A 124 5.82 -16.25 -13.22
C PHE A 124 5.09 -15.83 -14.49
N THR A 125 3.79 -16.03 -14.52
CA THR A 125 2.94 -15.66 -15.67
C THR A 125 2.21 -14.36 -15.38
N ILE A 126 2.35 -13.41 -16.29
CA ILE A 126 1.54 -12.19 -16.37
C ILE A 126 0.59 -12.40 -17.54
N HIS A 127 -0.70 -12.45 -17.28
CA HIS A 127 -1.75 -12.64 -18.28
C HIS A 127 -3.00 -11.87 -17.86
N ALA A 128 -3.46 -10.96 -18.73
CA ALA A 128 -4.60 -10.09 -18.50
C ALA A 128 -4.56 -9.43 -17.09
N ALA A 129 -3.40 -8.91 -16.69
CA ALA A 129 -3.14 -8.41 -15.34
C ALA A 129 -2.55 -7.01 -15.38
N THR A 130 -2.89 -6.22 -14.37
CA THR A 130 -2.31 -4.90 -14.14
C THR A 130 -1.00 -4.99 -13.34
N GLY A 131 -0.22 -3.92 -13.34
CA GLY A 131 0.94 -3.81 -12.45
C GLY A 131 0.53 -3.99 -10.97
N TYR A 132 -0.63 -3.45 -10.59
CA TYR A 132 -1.16 -3.59 -9.23
C TYR A 132 -1.48 -5.05 -8.86
N ASP A 133 -2.02 -5.83 -9.80
CA ASP A 133 -2.28 -7.26 -9.57
C ASP A 133 -0.99 -8.07 -9.36
N VAL A 134 0.07 -7.72 -10.10
CA VAL A 134 1.39 -8.33 -9.90
C VAL A 134 1.94 -7.98 -8.52
N LEU A 135 1.89 -6.71 -8.10
CA LEU A 135 2.33 -6.30 -6.76
C LEU A 135 1.55 -7.04 -5.67
N ARG A 136 0.22 -7.12 -5.81
CA ARG A 136 -0.65 -7.81 -4.86
C ARG A 136 -0.34 -9.30 -4.77
N LYS A 137 -0.10 -9.96 -5.90
CA LYS A 137 0.31 -11.37 -5.93
C LYS A 137 1.63 -11.57 -5.22
N VAL A 138 2.66 -10.79 -5.54
CA VAL A 138 3.96 -10.85 -4.87
C VAL A 138 3.80 -10.63 -3.37
N GLN A 139 3.06 -9.60 -2.93
CA GLN A 139 2.81 -9.32 -1.52
C GLN A 139 2.12 -10.50 -0.81
N SER A 140 1.10 -11.10 -1.43
CA SER A 140 0.35 -12.20 -0.83
C SER A 140 1.19 -13.47 -0.66
N GLU A 141 2.06 -13.77 -1.63
CA GLU A 141 2.89 -14.97 -1.65
C GLU A 141 4.14 -14.83 -0.76
N THR A 142 4.77 -13.67 -0.76
CA THR A 142 6.02 -13.42 -0.03
C THR A 142 5.82 -12.79 1.34
N LYS A 143 4.64 -12.21 1.61
CA LYS A 143 4.37 -11.37 2.79
C LYS A 143 5.30 -10.16 2.89
N ALA A 144 5.85 -9.72 1.77
CA ALA A 144 6.68 -8.51 1.72
C ALA A 144 5.84 -7.25 1.99
N ASN A 145 6.45 -6.27 2.63
CA ASN A 145 5.95 -4.90 2.61
C ASN A 145 6.30 -4.27 1.25
N ILE A 146 5.29 -3.79 0.55
CA ILE A 146 5.44 -3.13 -0.75
C ILE A 146 4.77 -1.78 -0.68
N TYR A 147 5.52 -0.72 -0.91
CA TYR A 147 5.00 0.65 -0.91
C TYR A 147 5.82 1.56 -1.81
N LEU A 148 5.26 2.69 -2.20
CA LEU A 148 5.93 3.70 -3.01
C LEU A 148 6.33 4.89 -2.15
N ARG A 149 7.58 5.34 -2.29
CA ARG A 149 8.04 6.59 -1.71
C ARG A 149 8.71 7.43 -2.81
N GLY A 150 8.05 8.50 -3.19
CA GLY A 150 8.45 9.28 -4.34
C GLY A 150 8.38 8.47 -5.63
N LYS A 151 9.51 8.23 -6.28
CA LYS A 151 9.63 7.42 -7.50
C LYS A 151 10.25 6.04 -7.26
N THR A 152 10.41 5.63 -6.02
CA THR A 152 11.03 4.36 -5.66
C THR A 152 10.00 3.42 -5.05
N LEU A 153 9.82 2.26 -5.67
CA LEU A 153 9.05 1.13 -5.16
C LEU A 153 9.92 0.34 -4.18
N HIS A 154 9.56 0.38 -2.91
CA HIS A 154 10.23 -0.35 -1.84
C HIS A 154 9.60 -1.72 -1.66
N VAL A 155 10.44 -2.76 -1.55
CA VAL A 155 10.01 -4.15 -1.36
C VAL A 155 10.96 -4.80 -0.36
N HIS A 156 10.47 -5.14 0.82
CA HIS A 156 11.31 -5.75 1.85
C HIS A 156 10.51 -6.67 2.78
N PRO A 157 11.16 -7.60 3.48
CA PRO A 157 10.49 -8.43 4.49
C PRO A 157 9.81 -7.60 5.56
N GLN A 158 8.73 -8.13 6.12
CA GLN A 158 8.08 -7.50 7.29
C GLN A 158 9.09 -7.37 8.43
N TYR A 159 9.06 -6.23 9.13
CA TYR A 159 9.94 -5.93 10.27
C TYR A 159 11.45 -5.87 9.96
N ALA A 160 11.84 -5.87 8.69
CA ALA A 160 13.26 -5.78 8.31
C ALA A 160 13.83 -4.36 8.48
N GLN A 161 12.99 -3.34 8.39
CA GLN A 161 13.42 -1.96 8.59
C GLN A 161 13.11 -1.48 10.00
N ILE A 162 14.13 -0.98 10.67
CA ILE A 162 14.00 -0.30 11.96
C ILE A 162 13.82 1.19 11.65
N GLY A 163 12.65 1.72 11.98
CA GLY A 163 12.36 3.14 11.84
C GLY A 163 13.08 3.99 12.89
N GLU A 164 12.84 5.29 12.84
CA GLU A 164 13.31 6.23 13.86
C GLU A 164 12.67 5.91 15.23
N LYS A 165 13.42 6.24 16.29
CA LYS A 165 12.91 6.11 17.66
C LYS A 165 11.80 7.12 17.89
N VAL A 166 10.59 6.63 18.13
CA VAL A 166 9.46 7.46 18.52
C VAL A 166 9.29 7.43 20.03
N ILE A 167 9.16 8.60 20.64
CA ILE A 167 8.91 8.75 22.08
C ILE A 167 7.44 9.05 22.28
N TYR A 168 6.75 8.20 23.02
CA TYR A 168 5.38 8.41 23.46
C TYR A 168 5.37 8.89 24.90
N ASP A 169 4.70 10.00 25.16
CA ASP A 169 4.59 10.64 26.47
C ASP A 169 3.12 11.04 26.72
N PHE A 170 2.57 10.60 27.84
CA PHE A 170 1.19 10.91 28.25
C PHE A 170 0.95 12.40 28.46
N ALA A 171 1.98 13.17 28.77
CA ALA A 171 1.86 14.61 28.97
C ALA A 171 1.91 15.40 27.64
N VAL A 172 2.37 14.80 26.53
CA VAL A 172 2.70 15.51 25.31
C VAL A 172 1.91 15.02 24.08
N ASN A 173 1.91 13.70 23.83
CA ASN A 173 1.44 13.16 22.56
C ASN A 173 0.59 11.89 22.66
N ILE A 174 0.18 11.47 23.85
CA ILE A 174 -0.77 10.39 24.07
C ILE A 174 -2.04 10.93 24.71
N GLU A 175 -3.15 10.90 23.98
CA GLU A 175 -4.45 11.26 24.51
C GLU A 175 -5.11 10.08 25.26
N LYS A 176 -4.99 8.88 24.70
CA LYS A 176 -5.56 7.66 25.27
C LYS A 176 -4.71 6.47 24.87
N SER A 177 -4.52 5.51 25.81
CA SER A 177 -3.81 4.28 25.53
C SER A 177 -4.53 3.09 26.15
N ASP A 178 -4.61 2.00 25.41
CA ASP A 178 -5.00 0.66 25.87
C ASP A 178 -3.84 -0.34 25.65
N LEU A 179 -2.61 0.13 25.74
CA LEU A 179 -1.40 -0.65 25.52
C LEU A 179 -1.38 -1.87 26.46
N LYS A 180 -1.31 -3.06 25.86
CA LYS A 180 -1.11 -4.32 26.57
C LYS A 180 0.32 -4.79 26.34
N TYR A 181 1.14 -4.68 27.37
CA TYR A 181 2.51 -5.16 27.32
C TYR A 181 2.55 -6.69 27.45
N ARG A 182 3.27 -7.35 26.54
CA ARG A 182 3.56 -8.78 26.62
C ARG A 182 5.06 -8.98 26.46
N ASP A 183 5.68 -9.55 27.46
CA ASP A 183 7.10 -9.86 27.43
C ASP A 183 7.37 -11.03 26.46
N ALA A 184 7.98 -10.71 25.31
CA ALA A 184 8.32 -11.69 24.29
C ALA A 184 9.38 -12.70 24.76
N SER A 185 10.24 -12.31 25.71
CA SER A 185 11.31 -13.16 26.23
C SER A 185 10.77 -14.38 27.02
N LYS A 186 9.55 -14.26 27.54
CA LYS A 186 8.86 -15.33 28.29
C LYS A 186 8.09 -16.30 27.40
N ARG A 187 8.06 -16.07 26.09
CA ARG A 187 7.38 -16.94 25.15
C ARG A 187 8.38 -17.82 24.43
N LYS A 188 8.20 -19.10 24.61
CA LYS A 188 8.85 -20.10 23.75
C LYS A 188 7.86 -20.50 22.66
N PHE A 189 8.31 -20.60 21.43
CA PHE A 189 7.52 -21.13 20.34
C PHE A 189 8.40 -21.89 19.37
N LEU A 190 7.83 -22.94 18.82
CA LEU A 190 8.42 -23.75 17.76
C LEU A 190 7.53 -23.61 16.54
N ALA A 191 8.09 -23.09 15.45
CA ALA A 191 7.44 -23.11 14.16
C ALA A 191 7.87 -24.37 13.41
N VAL A 192 6.91 -25.16 12.99
CA VAL A 192 7.13 -26.37 12.19
C VAL A 192 6.46 -26.15 10.84
N VAL A 193 7.24 -26.26 9.76
CA VAL A 193 6.74 -26.20 8.39
C VAL A 193 6.98 -27.54 7.74
N GLU A 194 5.92 -28.18 7.26
CA GLU A 194 5.99 -29.41 6.48
C GLU A 194 5.55 -29.14 5.05
N GLY A 195 6.26 -29.69 4.11
CA GLY A 195 5.98 -29.57 2.68
C GLY A 195 6.55 -30.75 1.92
N THR A 196 6.25 -30.80 0.62
CA THR A 196 6.77 -31.84 -0.28
C THR A 196 7.58 -31.18 -1.37
N ASP A 197 8.78 -31.67 -1.63
CA ASP A 197 9.62 -31.20 -2.73
C ASP A 197 9.09 -31.66 -4.10
N ALA A 198 9.67 -31.12 -5.17
CA ALA A 198 9.30 -31.48 -6.54
C ALA A 198 9.50 -32.99 -6.89
N LYS A 199 10.20 -33.73 -6.04
CA LYS A 199 10.46 -35.18 -6.20
C LYS A 199 9.53 -36.02 -5.30
N GLY A 200 8.55 -35.39 -4.62
CA GLY A 200 7.61 -36.07 -3.74
C GLY A 200 8.15 -36.40 -2.33
N LYS A 201 9.35 -35.90 -1.96
CA LYS A 201 9.93 -36.14 -0.64
C LYS A 201 9.41 -35.10 0.36
N THR A 202 8.95 -35.56 1.52
CA THR A 202 8.53 -34.69 2.62
C THR A 202 9.73 -33.96 3.21
N ILE A 203 9.62 -32.63 3.30
CA ILE A 203 10.57 -31.75 3.96
C ILE A 203 9.89 -31.20 5.21
N ARG A 204 10.59 -31.27 6.33
CA ARG A 204 10.16 -30.67 7.61
C ARG A 204 11.26 -29.76 8.10
N ILE A 205 10.88 -28.50 8.34
CA ILE A 205 11.77 -27.46 8.87
C ILE A 205 11.22 -26.98 10.20
N GLU A 206 12.07 -26.97 11.21
CA GLU A 206 11.74 -26.49 12.54
C GLU A 206 12.59 -25.24 12.86
N ARG A 207 11.98 -24.21 13.43
CA ARG A 207 12.64 -22.99 13.90
C ARG A 207 12.02 -22.53 15.21
N GLY A 208 12.85 -22.21 16.19
CA GLY A 208 12.43 -21.74 17.50
C GLY A 208 13.00 -22.56 18.64
N THR A 209 12.49 -22.32 19.84
CA THR A 209 12.86 -23.05 21.08
C THR A 209 11.61 -23.57 21.76
N THR A 210 11.64 -24.79 22.17
CA THR A 210 10.62 -25.40 23.06
C THR A 210 10.82 -24.96 24.50
#